data_c06a2597cfac5688f25b63b6be701e69
#
_entry.id   c06a2597cfac5688f25b63b6be701e69
#
_cell.length_a   1.000
_cell.length_b   1.000
_cell.length_c   1.000
_cell.angle_alpha   90.00
_cell.angle_beta   90.00
_cell.angle_gamma   90.00
#
_symmetry.space_group_name_H-M   'P 1'
#
loop_
_entity.id
_entity.type
_entity.pdbx_description
1 polymer ?
#
loop_
_entity_poly.entity_id
_entity_poly.type
_entity_poly.pdbx_seq_one_letter_code
_entity_poly.pdbx_strand_id
1 'polypeptide(L)'
;MLYFKSIIGERITEMNKISLAGDLGSGKSTVAKILLDTLGFEYYSTGGMVRAIAERMNMSIGELNIYMETHPEIDKEIDDGLANLAGDDRSLIIDSRMAWHFTKGTFKVYFSTDLETSAIRIMSANRSCEQASTLEETMKCTKARRQSEKKRYSEKYGVDITDLSNYDLVVDTTYATPEEVAGVVLSCFEKWKENKNFKACYLSPERLNYTDDGHDVDKLAEYSSALEMSSHIPEVTVYENDGEFYVDHGVESALAYAFNFYTFVPSRLVPGDPEGKKFVKMKNSL
;
A
#
# COMPACT_ATOMS: atom_id res chain seq x y z
N MET A 1 -44.24 20.05 -1.71
CA MET A 1 -42.90 20.60 -1.96
C MET A 1 -42.22 21.10 -0.66
N LEU A 2 -42.57 20.56 0.51
CA LEU A 2 -42.05 20.97 1.84
C LEU A 2 -41.51 19.77 2.64
N TYR A 3 -41.49 18.55 2.09
CA TYR A 3 -41.04 17.34 2.81
C TYR A 3 -39.64 16.86 2.40
N PHE A 4 -38.99 17.51 1.41
CA PHE A 4 -37.65 17.14 0.93
C PHE A 4 -36.51 18.03 1.48
N LYS A 5 -36.83 19.05 2.32
CA LYS A 5 -35.84 19.96 2.90
C LYS A 5 -35.38 19.60 4.32
N SER A 6 -35.87 18.50 4.90
CA SER A 6 -35.56 18.12 6.30
C SER A 6 -34.56 16.94 6.40
N ILE A 7 -34.00 16.45 5.31
CA ILE A 7 -33.01 15.35 5.31
C ILE A 7 -31.60 15.86 4.92
N ILE A 8 -31.47 17.16 4.63
CA ILE A 8 -30.15 17.83 4.58
C ILE A 8 -29.90 18.49 5.96
N GLY A 9 -30.13 17.73 7.03
CA GLY A 9 -29.60 18.04 8.33
C GLY A 9 -28.12 17.75 8.31
N GLU A 10 -27.33 18.82 8.51
CA GLU A 10 -25.96 18.84 8.99
C GLU A 10 -25.23 17.48 8.87
N ARG A 11 -24.77 17.09 7.68
CA ARG A 11 -23.54 16.32 7.60
C ARG A 11 -22.49 17.28 8.18
N ILE A 12 -22.22 17.14 9.47
CA ILE A 12 -20.91 17.45 10.00
C ILE A 12 -20.00 16.69 9.03
N THR A 13 -19.33 17.39 8.14
CA THR A 13 -18.35 16.79 7.23
C THR A 13 -17.24 16.31 8.13
N GLU A 14 -17.33 15.04 8.58
CA GLU A 14 -16.20 14.40 9.25
C GLU A 14 -15.00 14.61 8.35
N MET A 15 -14.04 15.38 8.84
CA MET A 15 -12.79 15.66 8.14
C MET A 15 -12.04 14.34 8.02
N ASN A 16 -12.05 13.80 6.83
CA ASN A 16 -11.51 12.47 6.55
C ASN A 16 -10.14 12.59 5.90
N LYS A 17 -9.19 11.81 6.38
CA LYS A 17 -7.84 11.80 5.86
C LYS A 17 -7.40 10.38 5.50
N ILE A 18 -6.80 10.23 4.33
CA ILE A 18 -6.22 8.97 3.85
C ILE A 18 -4.72 9.19 3.69
N SER A 19 -3.89 8.41 4.37
CA SER A 19 -2.45 8.41 4.16
C SER A 19 -2.06 7.25 3.26
N LEU A 20 -1.35 7.55 2.18
CA LEU A 20 -0.88 6.57 1.20
C LEU A 20 0.63 6.38 1.34
N ALA A 21 1.03 5.17 1.69
CA ALA A 21 2.40 4.70 1.68
C ALA A 21 2.55 3.49 0.74
N GLY A 22 3.75 2.95 0.59
CA GLY A 22 3.95 1.74 -0.17
C GLY A 22 5.23 1.73 -1.00
N ASP A 23 5.44 0.63 -1.70
CA ASP A 23 6.62 0.36 -2.48
C ASP A 23 6.84 1.38 -3.61
N LEU A 24 8.09 1.50 -4.03
CA LEU A 24 8.43 2.23 -5.24
C LEU A 24 7.72 1.59 -6.44
N GLY A 25 7.21 2.39 -7.37
CA GLY A 25 6.53 1.84 -8.55
C GLY A 25 5.17 1.17 -8.28
N SER A 26 4.64 1.20 -7.05
CA SER A 26 3.34 0.60 -6.71
C SER A 26 2.11 1.34 -7.27
N GLY A 27 2.29 2.39 -8.07
CA GLY A 27 1.16 3.09 -8.70
C GLY A 27 0.41 4.07 -7.78
N LYS A 28 0.95 4.42 -6.61
CA LYS A 28 0.30 5.34 -5.63
C LYS A 28 -0.32 6.58 -6.25
N SER A 29 0.44 7.30 -7.07
CA SER A 29 -0.03 8.56 -7.67
C SER A 29 -1.17 8.37 -8.67
N THR A 30 -1.23 7.23 -9.35
CA THR A 30 -2.31 6.88 -10.28
C THR A 30 -3.59 6.59 -9.50
N VAL A 31 -3.49 5.75 -8.46
CA VAL A 31 -4.63 5.43 -7.58
C VAL A 31 -5.08 6.67 -6.82
N ALA A 32 -4.15 7.49 -6.30
CA ALA A 32 -4.48 8.75 -5.64
C ALA A 32 -5.34 9.66 -6.51
N LYS A 33 -5.05 9.76 -7.81
CA LYS A 33 -5.84 10.56 -8.74
C LYS A 33 -7.29 10.05 -8.84
N ILE A 34 -7.51 8.74 -8.95
CA ILE A 34 -8.85 8.15 -8.98
C ILE A 34 -9.61 8.43 -7.68
N LEU A 35 -8.92 8.29 -6.54
CA LEU A 35 -9.51 8.59 -5.23
C LEU A 35 -9.88 10.07 -5.10
N LEU A 36 -9.04 10.99 -5.58
CA LEU A 36 -9.32 12.44 -5.59
C LEU A 36 -10.56 12.77 -6.43
N ASP A 37 -10.62 12.22 -7.64
CA ASP A 37 -11.75 12.43 -8.55
C ASP A 37 -13.07 11.88 -7.97
N THR A 38 -12.99 10.79 -7.18
CA THR A 38 -14.16 10.13 -6.58
C THR A 38 -14.61 10.79 -5.28
N LEU A 39 -13.67 11.15 -4.39
CA LEU A 39 -13.98 11.64 -3.04
C LEU A 39 -14.08 13.17 -2.98
N GLY A 40 -13.51 13.90 -3.94
CA GLY A 40 -13.42 15.36 -3.90
C GLY A 40 -12.47 15.87 -2.80
N PHE A 41 -11.53 15.04 -2.34
CA PHE A 41 -10.52 15.41 -1.34
C PHE A 41 -9.42 16.25 -1.98
N GLU A 42 -8.67 16.98 -1.16
CA GLU A 42 -7.48 17.68 -1.61
C GLU A 42 -6.24 16.77 -1.51
N TYR A 43 -5.25 17.03 -2.37
CA TYR A 43 -4.03 16.24 -2.42
C TYR A 43 -2.87 16.95 -1.76
N TYR A 44 -2.19 16.25 -0.87
CA TYR A 44 -0.94 16.70 -0.25
C TYR A 44 0.15 15.65 -0.48
N SER A 45 1.33 16.08 -0.89
CA SER A 45 2.45 15.15 -1.11
C SER A 45 3.76 15.73 -0.58
N THR A 46 4.50 14.93 0.19
CA THR A 46 5.83 15.32 0.65
C THR A 46 6.80 15.54 -0.51
N GLY A 47 6.65 14.79 -1.61
CA GLY A 47 7.42 15.05 -2.83
C GLY A 47 7.13 16.43 -3.44
N GLY A 48 5.90 16.92 -3.33
CA GLY A 48 5.52 18.28 -3.68
C GLY A 48 6.20 19.32 -2.77
N MET A 49 6.17 19.07 -1.48
CA MET A 49 6.79 19.93 -0.47
C MET A 49 8.31 20.03 -0.68
N VAL A 50 8.99 18.91 -0.90
CA VAL A 50 10.44 18.88 -1.20
C VAL A 50 10.75 19.70 -2.44
N ARG A 51 9.94 19.61 -3.51
CA ARG A 51 10.11 20.44 -4.72
C ARG A 51 9.95 21.93 -4.42
N ALA A 52 8.94 22.31 -3.64
CA ALA A 52 8.71 23.70 -3.26
C ALA A 52 9.87 24.27 -2.41
N ILE A 53 10.43 23.46 -1.51
CA ILE A 53 11.61 23.84 -0.72
C ILE A 53 12.83 24.01 -1.64
N ALA A 54 13.06 23.08 -2.57
CA ALA A 54 14.16 23.17 -3.54
C ALA A 54 14.07 24.45 -4.40
N GLU A 55 12.87 24.76 -4.89
CA GLU A 55 12.61 25.98 -5.66
C GLU A 55 12.87 27.25 -4.82
N ARG A 56 12.35 27.30 -3.58
CA ARG A 56 12.57 28.41 -2.65
C ARG A 56 14.06 28.64 -2.36
N MET A 57 14.85 27.56 -2.27
CA MET A 57 16.29 27.62 -2.02
C MET A 57 17.12 27.75 -3.30
N ASN A 58 16.50 27.80 -4.47
CA ASN A 58 17.14 27.83 -5.79
C ASN A 58 18.13 26.65 -5.98
N MET A 59 17.72 25.46 -5.54
CA MET A 59 18.44 24.19 -5.64
C MET A 59 17.71 23.20 -6.52
N SER A 60 18.44 22.31 -7.18
CA SER A 60 17.87 21.08 -7.73
C SER A 60 17.46 20.14 -6.57
N ILE A 61 16.58 19.18 -6.85
CA ILE A 61 16.20 18.16 -5.86
C ILE A 61 17.42 17.35 -5.37
N GLY A 62 18.37 17.08 -6.29
CA GLY A 62 19.63 16.39 -5.95
C GLY A 62 20.48 17.20 -4.98
N GLU A 63 20.68 18.48 -5.26
CA GLU A 63 21.42 19.40 -4.36
C GLU A 63 20.72 19.56 -3.01
N LEU A 64 19.40 19.67 -2.99
CA LEU A 64 18.62 19.73 -1.75
C LEU A 64 18.79 18.44 -0.92
N ASN A 65 18.75 17.26 -1.54
CA ASN A 65 18.95 16.00 -0.82
C ASN A 65 20.33 15.93 -0.15
N ILE A 66 21.40 16.38 -0.82
CA ILE A 66 22.74 16.47 -0.24
C ILE A 66 22.78 17.50 0.90
N TYR A 67 22.14 18.66 0.68
CA TYR A 67 22.06 19.73 1.68
C TYR A 67 21.36 19.24 2.97
N MET A 68 20.29 18.45 2.84
CA MET A 68 19.53 17.88 3.96
C MET A 68 20.35 16.92 4.84
N GLU A 69 21.43 16.32 4.32
CA GLU A 69 22.29 15.44 5.12
C GLU A 69 22.95 16.18 6.31
N THR A 70 23.19 17.49 6.14
CA THR A 70 23.81 18.34 7.16
C THR A 70 22.86 19.39 7.75
N HIS A 71 21.61 19.45 7.25
CA HIS A 71 20.62 20.47 7.63
C HIS A 71 19.31 19.79 8.06
N PRO A 72 19.26 19.21 9.28
CA PRO A 72 18.10 18.46 9.78
C PRO A 72 16.84 19.32 9.97
N GLU A 73 16.98 20.65 9.96
CA GLU A 73 15.85 21.60 10.04
C GLU A 73 14.90 21.46 8.84
N ILE A 74 15.40 21.09 7.65
CA ILE A 74 14.59 20.88 6.47
C ILE A 74 13.69 19.64 6.64
N ASP A 75 14.28 18.55 7.11
CA ASP A 75 13.49 17.36 7.45
C ASP A 75 12.43 17.69 8.51
N LYS A 76 12.80 18.49 9.52
CA LYS A 76 11.88 18.93 10.56
C LYS A 76 10.72 19.76 9.99
N GLU A 77 10.97 20.65 9.03
CA GLU A 77 9.94 21.41 8.35
C GLU A 77 8.92 20.48 7.65
N ILE A 78 9.40 19.42 7.00
CA ILE A 78 8.56 18.41 6.34
C ILE A 78 7.75 17.62 7.37
N ASP A 79 8.37 17.19 8.45
CA ASP A 79 7.75 16.38 9.51
C ASP A 79 6.68 17.20 10.26
N ASP A 80 7.00 18.46 10.61
CA ASP A 80 6.06 19.40 11.24
C ASP A 80 4.88 19.70 10.30
N GLY A 81 5.15 19.82 8.99
CA GLY A 81 4.11 19.98 7.97
C GLY A 81 3.13 18.78 7.96
N LEU A 82 3.64 17.55 8.00
CA LEU A 82 2.82 16.34 8.08
C LEU A 82 2.03 16.27 9.41
N ALA A 83 2.67 16.61 10.53
CA ALA A 83 2.02 16.58 11.84
C ALA A 83 0.87 17.59 11.92
N ASN A 84 1.04 18.79 11.37
CA ASN A 84 0.05 19.84 11.33
C ASN A 84 -1.20 19.46 10.52
N LEU A 85 -1.07 18.57 9.53
CA LEU A 85 -2.23 18.07 8.78
C LEU A 85 -3.24 17.30 9.65
N ALA A 86 -2.85 16.84 10.84
CA ALA A 86 -3.80 16.19 11.75
C ALA A 86 -4.91 17.16 12.20
N GLY A 87 -4.57 18.44 12.41
CA GLY A 87 -5.53 19.50 12.79
C GLY A 87 -6.13 20.27 11.62
N ASP A 88 -5.77 19.92 10.38
CA ASP A 88 -6.34 20.56 9.18
C ASP A 88 -7.82 20.21 9.03
N ASP A 89 -8.66 21.18 8.68
CA ASP A 89 -10.11 21.05 8.54
C ASP A 89 -10.55 20.55 7.14
N ARG A 90 -9.60 20.23 6.29
CA ARG A 90 -9.85 19.66 4.96
C ARG A 90 -9.84 18.14 4.97
N SER A 91 -10.60 17.54 4.06
CA SER A 91 -10.45 16.12 3.74
C SER A 91 -9.28 15.94 2.77
N LEU A 92 -8.33 15.08 3.14
CA LEU A 92 -7.03 15.01 2.46
C LEU A 92 -6.65 13.59 2.04
N ILE A 93 -6.04 13.48 0.87
CA ILE A 93 -5.21 12.34 0.49
C ILE A 93 -3.75 12.75 0.62
N ILE A 94 -3.01 12.08 1.50
CA ILE A 94 -1.64 12.44 1.87
C ILE A 94 -0.69 11.36 1.33
N ASP A 95 0.03 11.67 0.25
CA ASP A 95 1.04 10.78 -0.35
C ASP A 95 2.40 11.03 0.31
N SER A 96 2.70 10.22 1.31
CA SER A 96 3.96 10.28 2.04
C SER A 96 4.27 8.95 2.71
N ARG A 97 5.56 8.58 2.72
CA ARG A 97 6.02 7.37 3.45
C ARG A 97 5.81 7.44 4.95
N MET A 98 5.71 8.67 5.49
CA MET A 98 5.65 8.92 6.93
C MET A 98 4.33 9.55 7.38
N ALA A 99 3.36 9.80 6.49
CA ALA A 99 2.08 10.39 6.87
C ALA A 99 1.33 9.54 7.91
N TRP A 100 1.34 8.21 7.77
CA TRP A 100 0.74 7.28 8.73
C TRP A 100 1.30 7.44 10.15
N HIS A 101 2.55 7.89 10.28
CA HIS A 101 3.23 8.11 11.56
C HIS A 101 2.97 9.51 12.12
N PHE A 102 3.17 10.55 11.31
CA PHE A 102 3.07 11.94 11.74
C PHE A 102 1.65 12.49 11.75
N THR A 103 0.82 12.16 10.75
CA THR A 103 -0.55 12.66 10.66
C THR A 103 -1.51 11.70 11.36
N LYS A 104 -1.90 12.02 12.60
CA LYS A 104 -2.82 11.17 13.37
C LYS A 104 -4.25 11.22 12.78
N GLY A 105 -4.99 10.14 12.99
CA GLY A 105 -6.41 10.05 12.58
C GLY A 105 -6.61 9.80 11.07
N THR A 106 -5.59 9.36 10.34
CA THR A 106 -5.72 8.97 8.93
C THR A 106 -6.11 7.50 8.78
N PHE A 107 -6.84 7.17 7.71
CA PHE A 107 -6.91 5.80 7.18
C PHE A 107 -5.58 5.47 6.49
N LYS A 108 -4.84 4.51 7.02
CA LYS A 108 -3.46 4.23 6.65
C LYS A 108 -3.42 3.11 5.63
N VAL A 109 -3.05 3.45 4.38
CA VAL A 109 -3.01 2.51 3.26
C VAL A 109 -1.56 2.26 2.82
N TYR A 110 -1.21 0.99 2.66
CA TYR A 110 0.05 0.55 2.07
C TYR A 110 -0.19 -0.15 0.74
N PHE A 111 0.46 0.33 -0.31
CA PHE A 111 0.48 -0.33 -1.62
C PHE A 111 1.73 -1.19 -1.77
N SER A 112 1.54 -2.51 -1.74
CA SER A 112 2.60 -3.48 -2.03
C SER A 112 2.72 -3.72 -3.53
N THR A 113 3.92 -4.02 -4.02
CA THR A 113 4.16 -4.51 -5.37
C THR A 113 5.42 -5.36 -5.40
N ASP A 114 5.50 -6.37 -6.28
CA ASP A 114 6.72 -7.11 -6.45
C ASP A 114 7.83 -6.24 -7.08
N LEU A 115 9.06 -6.69 -6.90
CA LEU A 115 10.24 -5.93 -7.31
C LEU A 115 10.36 -5.79 -8.84
N GLU A 116 9.98 -6.81 -9.58
CA GLU A 116 10.07 -6.82 -11.05
C GLU A 116 9.04 -5.85 -11.65
N THR A 117 7.78 -5.96 -11.23
CA THR A 117 6.70 -5.03 -11.64
C THR A 117 7.02 -3.60 -11.24
N SER A 118 7.57 -3.41 -10.04
CA SER A 118 8.05 -2.10 -9.59
C SER A 118 9.08 -1.51 -10.56
N ALA A 119 10.10 -2.30 -10.92
CA ALA A 119 11.16 -1.87 -11.82
C ALA A 119 10.64 -1.56 -13.23
N ILE A 120 9.77 -2.41 -13.77
CA ILE A 120 9.13 -2.20 -15.10
C ILE A 120 8.35 -0.87 -15.10
N ARG A 121 7.55 -0.61 -14.07
CA ARG A 121 6.77 0.63 -13.95
C ARG A 121 7.65 1.88 -13.79
N ILE A 122 8.75 1.77 -13.05
CA ILE A 122 9.73 2.86 -12.87
C ILE A 122 10.41 3.19 -14.21
N MET A 123 10.84 2.18 -14.97
CA MET A 123 11.44 2.35 -16.30
C MET A 123 10.44 3.01 -17.27
N SER A 124 9.21 2.51 -17.33
CA SER A 124 8.16 3.04 -18.20
C SER A 124 7.80 4.50 -17.91
N ALA A 125 7.94 4.92 -16.65
CA ALA A 125 7.66 6.29 -16.23
C ALA A 125 8.87 7.23 -16.39
N ASN A 126 9.97 6.79 -17.02
CA ASN A 126 11.24 7.54 -17.11
C ASN A 126 11.74 8.06 -15.74
N ARG A 127 11.46 7.34 -14.69
CA ARG A 127 11.88 7.65 -13.32
C ARG A 127 13.07 6.79 -12.87
N SER A 128 13.81 6.24 -13.83
CA SER A 128 14.97 5.39 -13.55
C SER A 128 16.01 6.11 -12.67
N CYS A 129 16.74 5.35 -11.88
CA CYS A 129 18.04 5.82 -11.38
C CYS A 129 18.83 6.32 -12.58
N GLU A 130 19.44 7.49 -12.49
CA GLU A 130 20.10 8.19 -13.61
C GLU A 130 21.12 7.36 -14.40
N GLN A 131 21.42 6.12 -13.96
CA GLN A 131 22.40 5.21 -14.56
C GLN A 131 21.83 3.81 -14.89
N ALA A 132 20.58 3.49 -14.55
CA ALA A 132 20.02 2.16 -14.80
C ALA A 132 19.44 2.08 -16.23
N SER A 133 20.02 1.22 -17.07
CA SER A 133 19.62 1.02 -18.46
C SER A 133 18.88 -0.31 -18.68
N THR A 134 18.96 -1.23 -17.73
CA THR A 134 18.35 -2.55 -17.80
C THR A 134 17.36 -2.79 -16.67
N LEU A 135 16.47 -3.77 -16.85
CA LEU A 135 15.52 -4.19 -15.82
C LEU A 135 16.24 -4.65 -14.54
N GLU A 136 17.30 -5.46 -14.72
CA GLU A 136 18.08 -5.99 -13.58
C GLU A 136 18.75 -4.87 -12.77
N GLU A 137 19.36 -3.90 -13.45
CA GLU A 137 19.94 -2.72 -12.79
C GLU A 137 18.86 -1.90 -12.05
N THR A 138 17.69 -1.70 -12.67
CA THR A 138 16.57 -0.99 -12.04
C THR A 138 16.06 -1.74 -10.82
N MET A 139 15.92 -3.06 -10.87
CA MET A 139 15.56 -3.89 -9.72
C MET A 139 16.57 -3.74 -8.58
N LYS A 140 17.87 -3.81 -8.90
CA LYS A 140 18.93 -3.63 -7.89
C LYS A 140 18.90 -2.25 -7.25
N CYS A 141 18.76 -1.20 -8.05
CA CYS A 141 18.62 0.17 -7.56
C CYS A 141 17.38 0.35 -6.68
N THR A 142 16.24 -0.21 -7.11
CA THR A 142 14.98 -0.14 -6.36
C THR A 142 15.08 -0.83 -5.00
N LYS A 143 15.69 -2.03 -4.96
CA LYS A 143 15.93 -2.76 -3.72
C LYS A 143 16.88 -1.98 -2.79
N ALA A 144 17.99 -1.48 -3.32
CA ALA A 144 18.96 -0.69 -2.54
C ALA A 144 18.32 0.58 -1.96
N ARG A 145 17.49 1.28 -2.74
CA ARG A 145 16.75 2.45 -2.28
C ARG A 145 15.74 2.11 -1.18
N ARG A 146 14.98 1.01 -1.31
CA ARG A 146 14.05 0.54 -0.26
C ARG A 146 14.81 0.28 1.06
N GLN A 147 15.96 -0.40 0.99
CA GLN A 147 16.79 -0.69 2.16
C GLN A 147 17.35 0.59 2.80
N SER A 148 17.84 1.53 1.98
CA SER A 148 18.34 2.82 2.47
C SER A 148 17.25 3.64 3.16
N GLU A 149 16.05 3.69 2.59
CA GLU A 149 14.90 4.39 3.20
C GLU A 149 14.48 3.72 4.51
N LYS A 150 14.38 2.38 4.55
CA LYS A 150 14.08 1.62 5.78
C LYS A 150 15.08 1.93 6.88
N LYS A 151 16.38 1.85 6.57
CA LYS A 151 17.45 2.15 7.53
C LYS A 151 17.33 3.58 8.05
N ARG A 152 17.22 4.57 7.16
CA ARG A 152 17.14 6.00 7.52
C ARG A 152 15.96 6.29 8.44
N TYR A 153 14.77 5.77 8.15
CA TYR A 153 13.60 6.01 8.99
C TYR A 153 13.66 5.26 10.33
N SER A 154 14.27 4.07 10.35
CA SER A 154 14.52 3.34 11.59
C SER A 154 15.51 4.09 12.50
N GLU A 155 16.62 4.57 11.95
CA GLU A 155 17.64 5.32 12.72
C GLU A 155 17.10 6.67 13.21
N LYS A 156 16.34 7.38 12.38
CA LYS A 156 15.88 8.74 12.70
C LYS A 156 14.63 8.77 13.58
N TYR A 157 13.68 7.85 13.38
CA TYR A 157 12.37 7.91 14.02
C TYR A 157 12.02 6.65 14.82
N GLY A 158 12.89 5.63 14.82
CA GLY A 158 12.64 4.36 15.49
C GLY A 158 11.50 3.55 14.87
N VAL A 159 11.19 3.77 13.60
CA VAL A 159 10.05 3.11 12.91
C VAL A 159 10.51 2.30 11.71
N ASP A 160 9.89 1.15 11.51
CA ASP A 160 10.01 0.38 10.29
C ASP A 160 8.85 0.72 9.34
N ILE A 161 9.17 1.39 8.23
CA ILE A 161 8.17 1.77 7.22
C ILE A 161 7.67 0.58 6.40
N THR A 162 8.32 -0.58 6.52
CA THR A 162 7.94 -1.83 5.85
C THR A 162 7.15 -2.77 6.76
N ASP A 163 7.01 -2.46 8.03
CA ASP A 163 6.13 -3.20 8.94
C ASP A 163 4.66 -2.93 8.59
N LEU A 164 4.06 -3.92 7.93
CA LEU A 164 2.69 -3.83 7.44
C LEU A 164 1.65 -3.74 8.56
N SER A 165 1.99 -4.10 9.80
CA SER A 165 1.10 -3.97 10.97
C SER A 165 0.76 -2.52 11.31
N ASN A 166 1.56 -1.56 10.83
CA ASN A 166 1.34 -0.12 10.99
C ASN A 166 0.15 0.43 10.19
N TYR A 167 -0.35 -0.35 9.21
CA TYR A 167 -1.37 0.11 8.27
C TYR A 167 -2.72 -0.52 8.55
N ASP A 168 -3.77 0.19 8.16
CA ASP A 168 -5.16 -0.26 8.29
C ASP A 168 -5.58 -1.09 7.06
N LEU A 169 -4.97 -0.79 5.90
CA LEU A 169 -5.17 -1.52 4.66
C LEU A 169 -3.84 -1.78 3.95
N VAL A 170 -3.60 -3.03 3.60
CA VAL A 170 -2.53 -3.44 2.66
C VAL A 170 -3.17 -3.93 1.38
N VAL A 171 -2.76 -3.37 0.23
CA VAL A 171 -3.23 -3.81 -1.09
C VAL A 171 -2.05 -4.11 -1.99
N ASP A 172 -2.02 -5.31 -2.53
CA ASP A 172 -1.07 -5.66 -3.58
C ASP A 172 -1.53 -5.09 -4.92
N THR A 173 -0.65 -4.36 -5.58
CA THR A 173 -0.94 -3.69 -6.84
C THR A 173 -0.25 -4.36 -8.02
N THR A 174 0.37 -5.52 -7.83
CA THR A 174 1.22 -6.17 -8.83
C THR A 174 0.46 -6.48 -10.12
N TYR A 175 -0.67 -7.16 -10.01
CA TYR A 175 -1.49 -7.59 -11.16
C TYR A 175 -2.83 -6.85 -11.26
N ALA A 176 -3.14 -6.01 -10.30
CA ALA A 176 -4.39 -5.25 -10.27
C ALA A 176 -4.33 -3.97 -11.13
N THR A 177 -5.45 -3.60 -11.70
CA THR A 177 -5.64 -2.29 -12.34
C THR A 177 -5.73 -1.18 -11.28
N PRO A 178 -5.41 0.07 -11.62
CA PRO A 178 -5.58 1.18 -10.69
C PRO A 178 -7.03 1.35 -10.20
N GLU A 179 -8.01 1.03 -11.03
CA GLU A 179 -9.44 1.10 -10.73
C GLU A 179 -9.85 0.04 -9.69
N GLU A 180 -9.37 -1.20 -9.83
CA GLU A 180 -9.60 -2.27 -8.85
C GLU A 180 -8.97 -1.91 -7.50
N VAL A 181 -7.74 -1.42 -7.49
CA VAL A 181 -7.07 -0.96 -6.27
C VAL A 181 -7.84 0.17 -5.61
N ALA A 182 -8.27 1.19 -6.39
CA ALA A 182 -9.06 2.29 -5.87
C ALA A 182 -10.40 1.81 -5.29
N GLY A 183 -11.08 0.86 -5.95
CA GLY A 183 -12.32 0.24 -5.46
C GLY A 183 -12.14 -0.44 -4.10
N VAL A 184 -11.04 -1.19 -3.91
CA VAL A 184 -10.70 -1.79 -2.61
C VAL A 184 -10.47 -0.70 -1.55
N VAL A 185 -9.68 0.34 -1.87
CA VAL A 185 -9.40 1.43 -0.92
C VAL A 185 -10.69 2.13 -0.50
N LEU A 186 -11.59 2.46 -1.45
CA LEU A 186 -12.87 3.12 -1.17
C LEU A 186 -13.76 2.25 -0.28
N SER A 187 -13.92 0.96 -0.62
CA SER A 187 -14.74 0.04 0.17
C SER A 187 -14.22 -0.12 1.60
N CYS A 188 -12.89 -0.25 1.77
CA CYS A 188 -12.27 -0.38 3.08
C CYS A 188 -12.31 0.94 3.87
N PHE A 189 -12.21 2.07 3.20
CA PHE A 189 -12.33 3.38 3.83
C PHE A 189 -13.72 3.59 4.45
N GLU A 190 -14.81 3.18 3.79
CA GLU A 190 -16.15 3.24 4.36
C GLU A 190 -16.25 2.38 5.64
N LYS A 191 -15.74 1.13 5.61
CA LYS A 191 -15.69 0.26 6.79
C LYS A 191 -14.85 0.85 7.93
N TRP A 192 -13.72 1.47 7.59
CA TRP A 192 -12.87 2.13 8.57
C TRP A 192 -13.53 3.36 9.20
N LYS A 193 -14.36 4.10 8.48
CA LYS A 193 -15.14 5.20 9.07
C LYS A 193 -16.08 4.72 10.17
N GLU A 194 -16.69 3.55 9.97
CA GLU A 194 -17.58 2.92 10.95
C GLU A 194 -16.80 2.30 12.12
N ASN A 195 -15.63 1.71 11.83
CA ASN A 195 -14.79 1.06 12.84
C ASN A 195 -13.31 1.45 12.64
N LYS A 196 -12.79 2.37 13.44
CA LYS A 196 -11.40 2.86 13.35
C LYS A 196 -10.33 1.80 13.64
N ASN A 197 -10.72 0.62 14.16
CA ASN A 197 -9.84 -0.52 14.34
C ASN A 197 -9.90 -1.51 13.16
N PHE A 198 -10.64 -1.18 12.11
CA PHE A 198 -10.72 -2.00 10.91
C PHE A 198 -9.32 -2.20 10.30
N LYS A 199 -8.98 -3.44 9.99
CA LYS A 199 -7.78 -3.81 9.25
C LYS A 199 -8.13 -4.80 8.16
N ALA A 200 -7.46 -4.69 7.00
CA ALA A 200 -7.63 -5.61 5.88
C ALA A 200 -6.34 -5.74 5.07
N CYS A 201 -6.19 -6.89 4.42
CA CYS A 201 -5.10 -7.16 3.49
C CYS A 201 -5.69 -7.85 2.25
N TYR A 202 -5.37 -7.31 1.07
CA TYR A 202 -5.79 -7.83 -0.22
C TYR A 202 -4.57 -8.11 -1.08
N LEU A 203 -4.27 -9.37 -1.33
CA LEU A 203 -3.08 -9.81 -2.04
C LEU A 203 -3.45 -10.48 -3.36
N SER A 204 -2.61 -10.32 -4.37
CA SER A 204 -2.75 -11.11 -5.59
C SER A 204 -2.44 -12.59 -5.28
N PRO A 205 -3.30 -13.53 -5.71
CA PRO A 205 -3.03 -14.96 -5.53
C PRO A 205 -1.64 -15.36 -6.07
N GLU A 206 -1.26 -14.82 -7.21
CA GLU A 206 -0.01 -15.17 -7.92
C GLU A 206 1.25 -14.74 -7.16
N ARG A 207 1.13 -13.83 -6.18
CA ARG A 207 2.23 -13.41 -5.30
C ARG A 207 2.42 -14.30 -4.08
N LEU A 208 1.45 -15.14 -3.78
CA LEU A 208 1.50 -15.98 -2.60
C LEU A 208 2.48 -17.14 -2.78
N ASN A 209 3.25 -17.40 -1.75
CA ASN A 209 4.09 -18.58 -1.61
C ASN A 209 3.43 -19.53 -0.61
N TYR A 210 3.36 -20.82 -0.91
CA TYR A 210 2.79 -21.84 -0.01
C TYR A 210 3.71 -23.07 0.09
N THR A 211 3.59 -23.84 1.17
CA THR A 211 4.35 -25.09 1.32
C THR A 211 3.76 -26.17 0.40
N ASP A 212 4.63 -26.85 -0.34
CA ASP A 212 4.26 -27.93 -1.26
C ASP A 212 4.12 -29.29 -0.53
N ASP A 213 3.36 -29.28 0.56
CA ASP A 213 3.10 -30.49 1.37
C ASP A 213 1.87 -31.26 0.86
N GLY A 214 1.38 -30.90 -0.32
CA GLY A 214 0.11 -31.36 -0.88
C GLY A 214 -1.07 -30.52 -0.38
N HIS A 215 -2.08 -30.36 -1.23
CA HIS A 215 -3.34 -29.71 -0.87
C HIS A 215 -4.50 -30.66 -1.06
N ASP A 216 -5.59 -30.43 -0.31
CA ASP A 216 -6.80 -31.23 -0.36
C ASP A 216 -7.63 -30.82 -1.59
N VAL A 217 -7.62 -31.69 -2.61
CA VAL A 217 -8.30 -31.43 -3.90
C VAL A 217 -9.81 -31.33 -3.72
N ASP A 218 -10.41 -32.09 -2.81
CA ASP A 218 -11.84 -32.07 -2.56
C ASP A 218 -12.26 -30.74 -1.91
N LYS A 219 -11.48 -30.24 -0.94
CA LYS A 219 -11.68 -28.91 -0.37
C LYS A 219 -11.47 -27.80 -1.39
N LEU A 220 -10.44 -27.91 -2.24
CA LEU A 220 -10.22 -26.92 -3.30
C LEU A 220 -11.43 -26.83 -4.24
N ALA A 221 -11.99 -27.98 -4.63
CA ALA A 221 -13.20 -28.01 -5.48
C ALA A 221 -14.44 -27.44 -4.75
N GLU A 222 -14.59 -27.78 -3.46
CA GLU A 222 -15.67 -27.22 -2.61
C GLU A 222 -15.55 -25.67 -2.52
N TYR A 223 -14.36 -25.15 -2.20
CA TYR A 223 -14.15 -23.70 -2.05
C TYR A 223 -14.27 -22.96 -3.37
N SER A 224 -13.80 -23.54 -4.48
CA SER A 224 -14.01 -22.98 -5.81
C SER A 224 -15.49 -22.82 -6.13
N SER A 225 -16.28 -23.86 -5.91
CA SER A 225 -17.74 -23.83 -6.11
C SER A 225 -18.43 -22.83 -5.16
N ALA A 226 -17.97 -22.73 -3.91
CA ALA A 226 -18.50 -21.77 -2.94
C ALA A 226 -18.25 -20.32 -3.39
N LEU A 227 -17.08 -20.00 -3.95
CA LEU A 227 -16.77 -18.67 -4.49
C LEU A 227 -17.65 -18.32 -5.68
N GLU A 228 -17.90 -19.26 -6.61
CA GLU A 228 -18.83 -19.06 -7.73
C GLU A 228 -20.25 -18.71 -7.25
N MET A 229 -20.66 -19.29 -6.12
CA MET A 229 -21.96 -19.01 -5.48
C MET A 229 -21.93 -17.78 -4.55
N SER A 230 -20.83 -17.02 -4.53
CA SER A 230 -20.60 -15.90 -3.60
C SER A 230 -20.75 -16.29 -2.11
N SER A 231 -20.45 -17.53 -1.80
CA SER A 231 -20.49 -18.07 -0.44
C SER A 231 -19.16 -17.85 0.28
N HIS A 232 -19.22 -17.90 1.62
CA HIS A 232 -18.01 -17.72 2.45
C HIS A 232 -17.13 -18.97 2.41
N ILE A 233 -15.82 -18.77 2.29
CA ILE A 233 -14.80 -19.81 2.43
C ILE A 233 -13.85 -19.45 3.57
N PRO A 234 -13.05 -20.43 4.11
CA PRO A 234 -12.12 -20.14 5.21
C PRO A 234 -11.14 -19.02 4.91
N GLU A 235 -10.80 -18.27 5.96
CA GLU A 235 -9.85 -17.17 5.90
C GLU A 235 -8.45 -17.64 5.48
N VAL A 236 -7.78 -16.85 4.67
CA VAL A 236 -6.36 -17.04 4.35
C VAL A 236 -5.53 -16.20 5.30
N THR A 237 -4.60 -16.83 6.02
CA THR A 237 -3.62 -16.09 6.83
C THR A 237 -2.26 -16.14 6.16
N VAL A 238 -1.57 -15.00 6.20
CA VAL A 238 -0.28 -14.82 5.54
C VAL A 238 0.68 -14.06 6.43
N TYR A 239 1.97 -14.31 6.27
CA TYR A 239 3.03 -13.46 6.82
C TYR A 239 3.91 -12.91 5.69
N GLU A 240 4.50 -11.76 5.95
CA GLU A 240 5.39 -11.08 5.00
C GLU A 240 6.83 -11.22 5.47
N ASN A 241 7.75 -11.46 4.52
CA ASN A 241 9.18 -11.40 4.75
C ASN A 241 9.90 -10.86 3.50
N ASP A 242 10.65 -9.77 3.65
CA ASP A 242 11.40 -9.05 2.59
C ASP A 242 10.57 -8.74 1.32
N GLY A 243 9.29 -8.42 1.52
CA GLY A 243 8.35 -8.07 0.44
C GLY A 243 7.66 -9.25 -0.23
N GLU A 244 7.94 -10.48 0.20
CA GLU A 244 7.26 -11.69 -0.25
C GLU A 244 6.19 -12.13 0.76
N PHE A 245 5.11 -12.73 0.28
CA PHE A 245 4.00 -13.20 1.10
C PHE A 245 3.93 -14.71 1.14
N TYR A 246 3.74 -15.25 2.33
CA TYR A 246 3.73 -16.69 2.59
C TYR A 246 2.44 -17.09 3.26
N VAL A 247 1.74 -18.08 2.70
CA VAL A 247 0.52 -18.60 3.29
C VAL A 247 0.88 -19.39 4.55
N ASP A 248 0.29 -18.99 5.68
CA ASP A 248 0.38 -19.70 6.95
C ASP A 248 -0.72 -20.76 7.06
N HIS A 249 -1.98 -20.35 6.76
CA HIS A 249 -3.15 -21.23 6.72
C HIS A 249 -4.09 -20.83 5.57
N GLY A 250 -4.86 -21.82 5.06
CA GLY A 250 -5.86 -21.59 4.03
C GLY A 250 -5.32 -21.69 2.60
N VAL A 251 -4.39 -22.62 2.35
CA VAL A 251 -3.81 -22.85 1.02
C VAL A 251 -4.90 -23.15 -0.01
N GLU A 252 -5.85 -24.05 0.30
CA GLU A 252 -6.96 -24.41 -0.59
C GLU A 252 -7.86 -23.20 -0.90
N SER A 253 -8.11 -22.35 0.11
CA SER A 253 -8.84 -21.10 -0.10
C SER A 253 -8.09 -20.16 -1.03
N ALA A 254 -6.78 -19.97 -0.83
CA ALA A 254 -5.96 -19.12 -1.69
C ALA A 254 -5.91 -19.64 -3.13
N LEU A 255 -5.74 -20.96 -3.31
CA LEU A 255 -5.80 -21.62 -4.61
C LEU A 255 -7.18 -21.47 -5.27
N ALA A 256 -8.28 -21.58 -4.51
CA ALA A 256 -9.63 -21.39 -5.03
C ALA A 256 -9.81 -19.96 -5.60
N TYR A 257 -9.33 -18.93 -4.91
CA TYR A 257 -9.34 -17.57 -5.46
C TYR A 257 -8.53 -17.48 -6.77
N ALA A 258 -7.35 -18.11 -6.83
CA ALA A 258 -6.50 -18.13 -8.01
C ALA A 258 -7.16 -18.83 -9.20
N PHE A 259 -7.70 -20.04 -9.01
CA PHE A 259 -8.38 -20.81 -10.08
C PHE A 259 -9.67 -20.15 -10.57
N ASN A 260 -10.31 -19.35 -9.75
CA ASN A 260 -11.49 -18.55 -10.14
C ASN A 260 -11.11 -17.14 -10.64
N PHE A 261 -9.83 -16.87 -10.94
CA PHE A 261 -9.32 -15.63 -11.53
C PHE A 261 -9.66 -14.37 -10.73
N TYR A 262 -9.75 -14.47 -9.42
CA TYR A 262 -9.91 -13.30 -8.57
C TYR A 262 -8.63 -12.46 -8.55
N THR A 263 -8.75 -11.16 -8.73
CA THR A 263 -7.61 -10.22 -8.62
C THR A 263 -7.00 -10.23 -7.22
N PHE A 264 -7.81 -10.45 -6.19
CA PHE A 264 -7.38 -10.40 -4.80
C PHE A 264 -7.86 -11.58 -3.98
N VAL A 265 -6.98 -12.04 -3.08
CA VAL A 265 -7.31 -12.91 -1.94
C VAL A 265 -7.44 -12.01 -0.72
N PRO A 266 -8.64 -11.90 -0.11
CA PRO A 266 -8.76 -11.29 1.22
C PRO A 266 -7.97 -12.13 2.23
N SER A 267 -7.01 -11.51 2.89
CA SER A 267 -6.08 -12.20 3.78
C SER A 267 -5.95 -11.48 5.11
N ARG A 268 -5.48 -12.19 6.12
CA ARG A 268 -5.11 -11.61 7.40
C ARG A 268 -3.59 -11.77 7.62
N LEU A 269 -2.93 -10.65 7.89
CA LEU A 269 -1.52 -10.65 8.24
C LEU A 269 -1.31 -11.23 9.65
N VAL A 270 -0.37 -12.16 9.76
CA VAL A 270 0.04 -12.78 11.02
C VAL A 270 1.56 -12.73 11.14
N PRO A 271 2.13 -12.77 12.35
CA PRO A 271 3.56 -13.01 12.52
C PRO A 271 3.96 -14.39 11.99
N GLY A 272 5.10 -14.48 11.32
CA GLY A 272 5.61 -15.74 10.80
C GLY A 272 7.02 -15.60 10.23
N ASP A 273 7.65 -16.76 9.98
CA ASP A 273 9.00 -16.85 9.42
C ASP A 273 9.05 -18.01 8.40
N PRO A 274 9.55 -17.75 7.18
CA PRO A 274 9.72 -18.79 6.17
C PRO A 274 10.90 -19.74 6.46
N GLU A 275 11.73 -19.49 7.48
CA GLU A 275 12.96 -20.23 7.72
C GLU A 275 12.68 -21.74 7.90
N GLY A 276 13.50 -22.55 7.21
CA GLY A 276 13.42 -24.03 7.28
C GLY A 276 12.28 -24.66 6.48
N LYS A 277 11.41 -23.89 5.82
CA LYS A 277 10.32 -24.40 4.99
C LYS A 277 10.65 -24.30 3.50
N LYS A 278 10.11 -25.23 2.71
CA LYS A 278 10.16 -25.15 1.23
C LYS A 278 8.86 -24.57 0.72
N PHE A 279 8.97 -23.51 -0.08
CA PHE A 279 7.81 -22.83 -0.67
C PHE A 279 7.81 -22.93 -2.19
N VAL A 280 6.62 -22.94 -2.75
CA VAL A 280 6.33 -22.82 -4.18
C VAL A 280 5.51 -21.57 -4.39
N LYS A 281 5.83 -20.81 -5.44
CA LYS A 281 4.99 -19.65 -5.85
C LYS A 281 3.70 -20.15 -6.47
N MET A 282 2.57 -19.62 -6.03
CA MET A 282 1.23 -20.03 -6.48
C MET A 282 1.08 -19.86 -8.00
N LYS A 283 1.66 -18.82 -8.60
CA LYS A 283 1.67 -18.63 -10.06
C LYS A 283 2.28 -19.79 -10.86
N ASN A 284 3.09 -20.64 -10.24
CA ASN A 284 3.70 -21.79 -10.92
C ASN A 284 2.78 -23.02 -10.85
N SER A 285 1.66 -22.94 -10.15
CA SER A 285 0.69 -24.02 -9.94
C SER A 285 -0.61 -23.77 -10.72
N LEU A 286 -0.71 -22.61 -11.36
CA LEU A 286 -1.82 -22.20 -12.22
C LEU A 286 -1.46 -22.44 -13.69
#